data_ca893729e3a4a3954572923cb9e3c035
#
_entry.id   ca893729e3a4a3954572923cb9e3c035
#
_cell.length_a   1.000
_cell.length_b   1.000
_cell.length_c   1.000
_cell.angle_alpha   90.00
_cell.angle_beta   90.00
_cell.angle_gamma   90.00
#
_symmetry.space_group_name_H-M   'P 1'
#
loop_
_entity.id
_entity.type
_entity.pdbx_description
1 polymer ?
#
loop_
_entity_poly.entity_id
_entity_poly.type
_entity_poly.pdbx_seq_one_letter_code
_entity_poly.pdbx_strand_id
1 'polypeptide(L)'
;MAAKGWELKVTEFTDYVQPNEVVESGDMDANYFQHITYMESYNEEKGTHLVDAGDIHYEPLGVYPGKQTDLSAITDGAEIAVPNDTTNEARALLLLQEQGLITLNDGAGITATVNDIKENPHKIKFVELAAEQIPRSLPDFDFAVINGNYALEAGLNASTDALATETSDSDAVKKYVNVIAVKEGNENNEGIKALVEVLKSEEIKKFINDTYQGSVVPYEG
;
A
#
# COMPACT_ATOMS: atom_id res chain seq x y z
N MET A 1 -5.41 16.35 -18.32
CA MET A 1 -6.72 15.90 -18.89
C MET A 1 -7.34 16.95 -19.82
N ALA A 2 -7.60 18.18 -19.38
CA ALA A 2 -8.27 19.20 -20.21
C ALA A 2 -7.59 19.46 -21.58
N ALA A 3 -6.26 19.53 -21.63
CA ALA A 3 -5.50 19.67 -22.89
C ALA A 3 -5.68 18.49 -23.87
N LYS A 4 -6.19 17.35 -23.39
CA LYS A 4 -6.52 16.17 -24.21
C LYS A 4 -8.03 16.06 -24.50
N GLY A 5 -8.82 17.07 -24.14
CA GLY A 5 -10.26 17.12 -24.37
C GLY A 5 -11.11 16.33 -23.37
N TRP A 6 -10.54 15.95 -22.22
CA TRP A 6 -11.22 15.21 -21.17
C TRP A 6 -11.39 16.04 -19.90
N GLU A 7 -12.56 15.92 -19.27
CA GLU A 7 -12.82 16.41 -17.91
C GLU A 7 -12.55 15.28 -16.92
N LEU A 8 -11.72 15.52 -15.90
CA LEU A 8 -11.49 14.59 -14.80
C LEU A 8 -12.33 15.01 -13.60
N LYS A 9 -13.18 14.12 -13.12
CA LYS A 9 -13.91 14.25 -11.85
C LYS A 9 -13.30 13.29 -10.85
N VAL A 10 -12.89 13.81 -9.69
CA VAL A 10 -12.28 13.02 -8.63
C VAL A 10 -13.25 12.92 -7.46
N THR A 11 -13.41 11.72 -6.93
CA THR A 11 -14.12 11.44 -5.68
C THR A 11 -13.17 10.75 -4.74
N GLU A 12 -13.06 11.27 -3.51
CA GLU A 12 -12.18 10.72 -2.48
C GLU A 12 -12.93 9.71 -1.63
N PHE A 13 -12.25 8.62 -1.28
CA PHE A 13 -12.70 7.58 -0.37
C PHE A 13 -11.68 7.42 0.76
N THR A 14 -12.12 6.93 1.91
CA THR A 14 -11.28 6.80 3.11
C THR A 14 -10.93 5.35 3.45
N ASP A 15 -11.36 4.40 2.63
CA ASP A 15 -11.11 2.96 2.79
C ASP A 15 -10.68 2.31 1.46
N TYR A 16 -10.27 1.04 1.52
CA TYR A 16 -9.80 0.29 0.36
C TYR A 16 -10.85 -0.58 -0.33
N VAL A 17 -12.09 -0.60 0.14
CA VAL A 17 -13.18 -1.45 -0.38
C VAL A 17 -14.04 -0.68 -1.38
N GLN A 18 -14.57 0.46 -0.97
CA GLN A 18 -15.51 1.26 -1.78
C GLN A 18 -14.97 1.64 -3.16
N PRO A 19 -13.68 2.07 -3.34
CA PRO A 19 -13.17 2.41 -4.66
C PRO A 19 -13.27 1.27 -5.68
N ASN A 20 -13.12 0.02 -5.23
CA ASN A 20 -13.26 -1.14 -6.12
C ASN A 20 -14.73 -1.44 -6.43
N GLU A 21 -15.63 -1.31 -5.44
CA GLU A 21 -17.07 -1.53 -5.62
C GLU A 21 -17.67 -0.57 -6.66
N VAL A 22 -17.31 0.72 -6.60
CA VAL A 22 -17.87 1.73 -7.54
C VAL A 22 -17.33 1.60 -8.96
N VAL A 23 -16.13 1.05 -9.15
CA VAL A 23 -15.59 0.75 -10.48
C VAL A 23 -16.19 -0.54 -11.02
N GLU A 24 -16.32 -1.58 -10.20
CA GLU A 24 -16.96 -2.83 -10.61
C GLU A 24 -18.43 -2.64 -10.98
N SER A 25 -19.18 -1.80 -10.23
CA SER A 25 -20.56 -1.46 -10.56
C SER A 25 -20.69 -0.61 -11.84
N GLY A 26 -19.64 0.12 -12.23
CA GLY A 26 -19.63 1.06 -13.35
C GLY A 26 -20.11 2.46 -12.97
N ASP A 27 -20.21 2.78 -11.68
CA ASP A 27 -20.54 4.13 -11.20
C ASP A 27 -19.36 5.10 -11.39
N MET A 28 -18.12 4.55 -11.43
CA MET A 28 -16.89 5.25 -11.72
C MET A 28 -16.12 4.55 -12.84
N ASP A 29 -15.39 5.32 -13.65
CA ASP A 29 -14.64 4.78 -14.79
C ASP A 29 -13.34 4.07 -14.39
N ALA A 30 -12.71 4.53 -13.31
CA ALA A 30 -11.44 4.01 -12.80
C ALA A 30 -11.27 4.34 -11.32
N ASN A 31 -10.37 3.62 -10.64
CA ASN A 31 -9.81 4.07 -9.37
C ASN A 31 -8.28 4.14 -9.42
N TYR A 32 -7.71 4.88 -8.47
CA TYR A 32 -6.28 5.04 -8.30
C TYR A 32 -5.96 5.18 -6.82
N PHE A 33 -5.72 4.04 -6.16
CA PHE A 33 -5.45 3.99 -4.71
C PHE A 33 -4.72 2.72 -4.29
N GLN A 34 -4.68 1.68 -5.14
CA GLN A 34 -4.29 0.32 -4.78
C GLN A 34 -3.08 -0.17 -5.57
N HIS A 35 -2.30 -1.03 -4.95
CA HIS A 35 -1.28 -1.77 -5.66
C HIS A 35 -1.87 -3.02 -6.35
N ILE A 36 -1.19 -3.48 -7.39
CA ILE A 36 -1.67 -4.58 -8.26
C ILE A 36 -1.98 -5.85 -7.47
N THR A 37 -1.15 -6.24 -6.51
CA THR A 37 -1.37 -7.43 -5.69
C THR A 37 -2.66 -7.35 -4.86
N TYR A 38 -3.01 -6.15 -4.34
CA TYR A 38 -4.29 -5.95 -3.65
C TYR A 38 -5.47 -6.11 -4.61
N MET A 39 -5.41 -5.51 -5.79
CA MET A 39 -6.46 -5.63 -6.81
C MET A 39 -6.71 -7.09 -7.20
N GLU A 40 -5.66 -7.85 -7.43
CA GLU A 40 -5.75 -9.27 -7.79
C GLU A 40 -6.39 -10.08 -6.66
N SER A 41 -5.94 -9.90 -5.42
CA SER A 41 -6.52 -10.56 -4.23
C SER A 41 -7.98 -10.15 -4.03
N TYR A 42 -8.31 -8.87 -4.20
CA TYR A 42 -9.69 -8.37 -4.11
C TYR A 42 -10.60 -9.05 -5.15
N ASN A 43 -10.13 -9.19 -6.39
CA ASN A 43 -10.86 -9.89 -7.43
C ASN A 43 -11.15 -11.35 -7.06
N GLU A 44 -10.16 -12.05 -6.51
CA GLU A 44 -10.32 -13.44 -6.07
C GLU A 44 -11.31 -13.56 -4.91
N GLU A 45 -11.22 -12.68 -3.91
CA GLU A 45 -12.04 -12.71 -2.71
C GLU A 45 -13.50 -12.28 -2.96
N LYS A 46 -13.70 -11.29 -3.82
CA LYS A 46 -15.03 -10.67 -4.05
C LYS A 46 -15.68 -11.12 -5.36
N GLY A 47 -14.95 -11.80 -6.23
CA GLY A 47 -15.45 -12.19 -7.56
C GLY A 47 -15.66 -11.00 -8.48
N THR A 48 -14.81 -9.96 -8.34
CA THR A 48 -14.81 -8.79 -9.20
C THR A 48 -13.89 -9.00 -10.41
N HIS A 49 -13.97 -8.10 -11.40
CA HIS A 49 -13.27 -8.20 -12.68
C HIS A 49 -12.52 -6.90 -12.99
N LEU A 50 -11.75 -6.44 -12.02
CA LEU A 50 -10.91 -5.25 -12.19
C LEU A 50 -9.61 -5.64 -12.88
N VAL A 51 -9.15 -4.78 -13.78
CA VAL A 51 -7.90 -4.96 -14.50
C VAL A 51 -7.03 -3.72 -14.42
N ASP A 52 -5.74 -3.91 -14.50
CA ASP A 52 -4.76 -2.83 -14.59
C ASP A 52 -4.80 -2.18 -15.97
N ALA A 53 -4.95 -0.86 -16.00
CA ALA A 53 -4.82 -0.02 -17.18
C ALA A 53 -3.49 0.72 -17.25
N GLY A 54 -2.70 0.74 -16.17
CA GLY A 54 -1.36 1.32 -16.15
C GLY A 54 -0.77 1.49 -14.77
N ASP A 55 0.48 1.07 -14.64
CA ASP A 55 1.33 1.23 -13.44
C ASP A 55 1.79 2.67 -13.29
N ILE A 56 1.64 3.27 -12.12
CA ILE A 56 1.91 4.70 -11.93
C ILE A 56 3.03 4.97 -10.94
N HIS A 57 2.93 4.44 -9.71
CA HIS A 57 3.88 4.74 -8.65
C HIS A 57 4.00 3.60 -7.65
N TYR A 58 4.99 3.68 -6.80
CA TYR A 58 5.21 2.79 -5.66
C TYR A 58 5.26 3.58 -4.36
N GLU A 59 4.69 3.02 -3.29
CA GLU A 59 4.75 3.57 -1.93
C GLU A 59 5.42 2.55 -1.00
N PRO A 60 6.61 2.86 -0.44
CA PRO A 60 7.22 2.00 0.56
C PRO A 60 6.33 1.84 1.78
N LEU A 61 6.10 0.60 2.21
CA LEU A 61 5.49 0.32 3.49
C LEU A 61 6.50 0.62 4.60
N GLY A 62 6.05 1.20 5.71
CA GLY A 62 6.94 1.59 6.80
C GLY A 62 6.53 1.08 8.16
N VAL A 63 7.53 0.85 9.05
CA VAL A 63 7.35 0.60 10.48
C VAL A 63 7.54 1.91 11.21
N TYR A 64 6.53 2.38 11.92
CA TYR A 64 6.53 3.66 12.61
C TYR A 64 6.59 3.50 14.12
N PRO A 65 7.31 4.43 14.82
CA PRO A 65 7.38 4.45 16.28
C PRO A 65 6.07 4.86 16.92
N GLY A 66 5.64 4.10 17.93
CA GLY A 66 4.54 4.46 18.83
C GLY A 66 5.07 4.76 20.22
N LYS A 67 4.85 3.86 21.20
CA LYS A 67 5.40 3.97 22.55
C LYS A 67 6.90 3.72 22.62
N GLN A 68 7.44 2.88 21.74
CA GLN A 68 8.86 2.62 21.57
C GLN A 68 9.38 3.29 20.28
N THR A 69 10.64 3.70 20.28
CA THR A 69 11.25 4.47 19.18
C THR A 69 12.50 3.83 18.58
N ASP A 70 12.81 2.60 18.98
CA ASP A 70 13.99 1.87 18.50
C ASP A 70 13.64 0.39 18.33
N LEU A 71 13.59 -0.07 17.07
CA LEU A 71 13.30 -1.48 16.74
C LEU A 71 14.41 -2.41 17.23
N SER A 72 15.66 -1.96 17.29
CA SER A 72 16.79 -2.78 17.75
C SER A 72 16.75 -3.05 19.27
N ALA A 73 16.00 -2.26 20.01
CA ALA A 73 15.79 -2.36 21.44
C ALA A 73 14.36 -2.80 21.81
N ILE A 74 13.65 -3.45 20.87
CA ILE A 74 12.27 -3.91 21.08
C ILE A 74 12.16 -4.76 22.33
N THR A 75 11.17 -4.47 23.18
CA THR A 75 10.95 -5.20 24.44
C THR A 75 10.12 -6.46 24.22
N ASP A 76 10.36 -7.49 25.05
CA ASP A 76 9.55 -8.70 25.03
C ASP A 76 8.07 -8.38 25.30
N GLY A 77 7.20 -8.90 24.44
CA GLY A 77 5.75 -8.68 24.52
C GLY A 77 5.27 -7.38 23.94
N ALA A 78 6.12 -6.64 23.18
CA ALA A 78 5.73 -5.44 22.45
C ALA A 78 4.50 -5.69 21.57
N GLU A 79 3.64 -4.69 21.45
CA GLU A 79 2.44 -4.73 20.60
C GLU A 79 2.70 -3.98 19.30
N ILE A 80 2.53 -4.69 18.17
CA ILE A 80 2.68 -4.10 16.82
C ILE A 80 1.35 -4.19 16.09
N ALA A 81 0.82 -3.03 15.67
CA ALA A 81 -0.35 -2.98 14.80
C ALA A 81 0.06 -3.24 13.33
N VAL A 82 -0.72 -4.07 12.64
CA VAL A 82 -0.54 -4.40 11.22
C VAL A 82 -1.88 -4.32 10.48
N PRO A 83 -1.89 -4.06 9.17
CA PRO A 83 -3.11 -4.14 8.36
C PRO A 83 -3.74 -5.55 8.44
N ASN A 84 -5.06 -5.62 8.33
CA ASN A 84 -5.81 -6.88 8.43
C ASN A 84 -6.32 -7.40 7.07
N ASP A 85 -5.99 -6.76 5.97
CA ASP A 85 -6.25 -7.30 4.65
C ASP A 85 -5.13 -8.24 4.22
N THR A 86 -5.51 -9.28 3.46
CA THR A 86 -4.64 -10.42 3.11
C THR A 86 -3.26 -9.98 2.61
N THR A 87 -3.19 -9.02 1.72
CA THR A 87 -1.93 -8.65 1.06
C THR A 87 -1.08 -7.69 1.86
N ASN A 88 -1.69 -6.73 2.57
CA ASN A 88 -0.93 -5.79 3.40
C ASN A 88 -0.52 -6.39 4.74
N GLU A 89 -1.29 -7.34 5.32
CA GLU A 89 -0.84 -8.14 6.47
C GLU A 89 0.44 -8.92 6.11
N ALA A 90 0.39 -9.69 5.01
CA ALA A 90 1.54 -10.45 4.54
C ALA A 90 2.76 -9.55 4.27
N ARG A 91 2.55 -8.41 3.63
CA ARG A 91 3.58 -7.42 3.33
C ARG A 91 4.21 -6.86 4.61
N ALA A 92 3.38 -6.56 5.63
CA ALA A 92 3.85 -6.09 6.92
C ALA A 92 4.70 -7.14 7.64
N LEU A 93 4.27 -8.40 7.64
CA LEU A 93 5.01 -9.50 8.24
C LEU A 93 6.35 -9.77 7.54
N LEU A 94 6.37 -9.66 6.21
CA LEU A 94 7.61 -9.78 5.42
C LEU A 94 8.60 -8.65 5.76
N LEU A 95 8.13 -7.41 5.90
CA LEU A 95 8.96 -6.29 6.32
C LEU A 95 9.54 -6.52 7.73
N LEU A 96 8.73 -6.99 8.68
CA LEU A 96 9.19 -7.30 10.04
C LEU A 96 10.18 -8.47 10.08
N GLN A 97 10.03 -9.46 9.18
CA GLN A 97 11.01 -10.52 8.98
C GLN A 97 12.34 -9.98 8.43
N GLU A 98 12.32 -9.07 7.46
CA GLU A 98 13.53 -8.40 6.96
C GLU A 98 14.27 -7.62 8.05
N GLN A 99 13.53 -7.09 9.02
CA GLN A 99 14.14 -6.45 10.21
C GLN A 99 14.64 -7.45 11.25
N GLY A 100 14.48 -8.77 11.03
CA GLY A 100 14.92 -9.82 11.96
C GLY A 100 14.07 -9.96 13.22
N LEU A 101 12.88 -9.36 13.24
CA LEU A 101 11.98 -9.39 14.40
C LEU A 101 11.19 -10.68 14.52
N ILE A 102 10.90 -11.32 13.40
CA ILE A 102 10.20 -12.61 13.29
C ILE A 102 10.81 -13.45 12.18
N THR A 103 10.44 -14.72 12.14
CA THR A 103 10.68 -15.61 10.99
C THR A 103 9.36 -16.24 10.59
N LEU A 104 9.03 -16.21 9.31
CA LEU A 104 7.84 -16.86 8.75
C LEU A 104 8.14 -18.31 8.34
N ASN A 105 7.11 -19.12 8.21
CA ASN A 105 7.20 -20.48 7.67
C ASN A 105 7.72 -20.45 6.23
N ASP A 106 8.46 -21.51 5.85
CA ASP A 106 8.97 -21.65 4.50
C ASP A 106 7.81 -21.67 3.48
N GLY A 107 7.87 -20.78 2.48
CA GLY A 107 6.83 -20.63 1.47
C GLY A 107 5.67 -19.71 1.87
N ALA A 108 5.66 -19.14 3.06
CA ALA A 108 4.78 -18.04 3.41
C ALA A 108 5.15 -16.84 2.52
N GLY A 109 4.26 -16.48 1.63
CA GLY A 109 4.45 -15.44 0.62
C GLY A 109 3.53 -14.25 0.84
N ILE A 110 2.97 -13.75 -0.25
CA ILE A 110 2.07 -12.59 -0.28
C ILE A 110 0.70 -12.81 0.39
N THR A 111 0.46 -14.00 0.94
CA THR A 111 -0.76 -14.37 1.70
C THR A 111 -0.44 -14.81 3.13
N ALA A 112 0.79 -14.54 3.61
CA ALA A 112 1.19 -14.86 4.98
C ALA A 112 0.30 -14.13 6.01
N THR A 113 -0.04 -14.83 7.07
CA THR A 113 -0.78 -14.31 8.22
C THR A 113 0.03 -14.45 9.50
N VAL A 114 -0.42 -13.86 10.60
CA VAL A 114 0.22 -14.05 11.92
C VAL A 114 0.33 -15.52 12.32
N ASN A 115 -0.50 -16.41 11.76
CA ASN A 115 -0.42 -17.85 11.99
C ASN A 115 0.76 -18.53 11.29
N ASP A 116 1.39 -17.85 10.34
CA ASP A 116 2.55 -18.34 9.60
C ASP A 116 3.87 -17.96 10.28
N ILE A 117 3.82 -17.31 11.43
CA ILE A 117 5.03 -16.96 12.20
C ILE A 117 5.63 -18.21 12.82
N LYS A 118 6.82 -18.58 12.37
CA LYS A 118 7.61 -19.73 12.84
C LYS A 118 8.40 -19.41 14.11
N GLU A 119 9.03 -18.22 14.13
CA GLU A 119 9.81 -17.76 15.26
C GLU A 119 9.43 -16.33 15.62
N ASN A 120 9.24 -16.08 16.89
CA ASN A 120 8.91 -14.78 17.48
C ASN A 120 9.72 -14.60 18.77
N PRO A 121 11.03 -14.30 18.66
CA PRO A 121 11.94 -14.29 19.80
C PRO A 121 11.55 -13.25 20.86
N HIS A 122 10.98 -12.12 20.46
CA HIS A 122 10.54 -11.03 21.34
C HIS A 122 9.09 -11.19 21.82
N LYS A 123 8.41 -12.31 21.51
CA LYS A 123 7.01 -12.54 21.87
C LYS A 123 6.09 -11.38 21.47
N ILE A 124 6.36 -10.78 20.31
CA ILE A 124 5.58 -9.68 19.75
C ILE A 124 4.10 -10.11 19.67
N LYS A 125 3.22 -9.23 20.11
CA LYS A 125 1.78 -9.38 19.96
C LYS A 125 1.34 -8.56 18.75
N PHE A 126 0.77 -9.21 17.78
CA PHE A 126 0.22 -8.56 16.61
C PHE A 126 -1.22 -8.15 16.85
N VAL A 127 -1.56 -6.93 16.44
CA VAL A 127 -2.92 -6.41 16.47
C VAL A 127 -3.31 -6.04 15.05
N GLU A 128 -4.18 -6.86 14.46
CA GLU A 128 -4.67 -6.71 13.09
C GLU A 128 -5.80 -5.70 13.05
N LEU A 129 -5.63 -4.61 12.32
CA LEU A 129 -6.59 -3.52 12.21
C LEU A 129 -6.82 -3.17 10.73
N ALA A 130 -7.98 -2.60 10.41
CA ALA A 130 -8.19 -1.98 9.11
C ALA A 130 -7.14 -0.88 8.89
N ALA A 131 -6.51 -0.87 7.70
CA ALA A 131 -5.33 -0.05 7.43
C ALA A 131 -5.54 1.45 7.73
N GLU A 132 -6.74 1.99 7.42
CA GLU A 132 -7.13 3.38 7.70
C GLU A 132 -7.22 3.71 9.20
N GLN A 133 -7.30 2.67 10.06
CA GLN A 133 -7.41 2.88 11.51
C GLN A 133 -6.05 2.96 12.19
N ILE A 134 -5.02 2.37 11.60
CA ILE A 134 -3.71 2.22 12.24
C ILE A 134 -3.07 3.56 12.60
N PRO A 135 -3.00 4.59 11.73
CA PRO A 135 -2.31 5.83 12.06
C PRO A 135 -2.86 6.53 13.31
N ARG A 136 -4.19 6.59 13.46
CA ARG A 136 -4.82 7.22 14.62
C ARG A 136 -4.64 6.42 15.92
N SER A 137 -4.43 5.10 15.80
CA SER A 137 -4.21 4.19 16.92
C SER A 137 -2.73 4.00 17.25
N LEU A 138 -1.81 4.58 16.48
CA LEU A 138 -0.36 4.45 16.67
C LEU A 138 0.12 4.74 18.09
N PRO A 139 -0.41 5.75 18.82
CA PRO A 139 -0.01 6.01 20.21
C PRO A 139 -0.38 4.89 21.19
N ASP A 140 -1.27 3.99 20.82
CA ASP A 140 -1.73 2.88 21.67
C ASP A 140 -0.85 1.64 21.55
N PHE A 141 0.06 1.59 20.57
CA PHE A 141 0.95 0.47 20.29
C PHE A 141 2.42 0.83 20.52
N ASP A 142 3.28 -0.18 20.60
CA ASP A 142 4.72 0.03 20.66
C ASP A 142 5.25 0.46 19.28
N PHE A 143 4.77 -0.18 18.23
CA PHE A 143 5.04 0.16 16.83
C PHE A 143 3.80 -0.12 15.97
N ALA A 144 3.79 0.41 14.77
CA ALA A 144 2.79 0.04 13.77
C ALA A 144 3.40 -0.02 12.37
N VAL A 145 2.88 -0.92 11.54
CA VAL A 145 3.17 -0.96 10.11
C VAL A 145 2.05 -0.23 9.38
N ILE A 146 2.40 0.81 8.64
CA ILE A 146 1.42 1.73 8.04
C ILE A 146 1.68 1.87 6.54
N ASN A 147 0.61 1.77 5.74
CA ASN A 147 0.63 2.00 4.30
C ASN A 147 0.96 3.47 3.98
N GLY A 148 1.66 3.71 2.86
CA GLY A 148 2.19 5.01 2.50
C GLY A 148 1.16 6.13 2.44
N ASN A 149 0.02 5.92 1.79
CA ASN A 149 -1.05 6.92 1.70
C ASN A 149 -1.60 7.30 3.08
N TYR A 150 -1.87 6.33 3.96
CA TYR A 150 -2.39 6.60 5.31
C TYR A 150 -1.35 7.24 6.23
N ALA A 151 -0.07 6.90 6.05
CA ALA A 151 1.02 7.59 6.74
C ALA A 151 1.07 9.08 6.35
N LEU A 152 1.02 9.37 5.04
CA LEU A 152 1.01 10.75 4.52
C LEU A 152 -0.21 11.54 5.00
N GLU A 153 -1.41 10.95 5.00
CA GLU A 153 -2.63 11.58 5.55
C GLU A 153 -2.51 11.91 7.04
N ALA A 154 -1.79 11.09 7.79
CA ALA A 154 -1.49 11.32 9.20
C ALA A 154 -0.32 12.31 9.44
N GLY A 155 0.28 12.85 8.37
CA GLY A 155 1.43 13.74 8.46
C GLY A 155 2.75 13.04 8.72
N LEU A 156 2.82 11.72 8.52
CA LEU A 156 4.03 10.92 8.62
C LEU A 156 4.68 10.77 7.24
N ASN A 157 6.00 10.72 7.20
CA ASN A 157 6.77 10.53 5.97
C ASN A 157 7.65 9.28 6.11
N ALA A 158 7.52 8.33 5.18
CA ALA A 158 8.27 7.08 5.23
C ALA A 158 9.78 7.27 5.23
N SER A 159 10.28 8.32 4.57
CA SER A 159 11.73 8.59 4.48
C SER A 159 12.33 9.21 5.74
N THR A 160 11.53 9.83 6.62
CA THR A 160 12.03 10.58 7.78
C THR A 160 11.51 10.06 9.11
N ASP A 161 10.29 9.51 9.14
CA ASP A 161 9.60 9.16 10.38
C ASP A 161 9.52 7.64 10.61
N ALA A 162 9.67 6.83 9.55
CA ALA A 162 9.70 5.38 9.71
C ALA A 162 11.05 4.91 10.25
N LEU A 163 11.02 3.93 11.14
CA LEU A 163 12.20 3.25 11.69
C LEU A 163 12.79 2.23 10.71
N ALA A 164 11.95 1.68 9.86
CA ALA A 164 12.30 0.81 8.75
C ALA A 164 11.28 0.96 7.62
N THR A 165 11.72 0.82 6.39
CA THR A 165 10.87 0.81 5.20
C THR A 165 11.27 -0.35 4.30
N GLU A 166 10.35 -0.78 3.46
CA GLU A 166 10.70 -1.65 2.34
C GLU A 166 11.77 -1.00 1.47
N THR A 167 12.68 -1.82 0.97
CA THR A 167 13.62 -1.37 -0.05
C THR A 167 12.90 -1.25 -1.39
N SER A 168 13.17 -0.16 -2.11
CA SER A 168 12.65 0.05 -3.47
C SER A 168 13.46 -0.78 -4.49
N ASP A 169 13.73 -2.06 -4.18
CA ASP A 169 14.30 -2.97 -5.14
C ASP A 169 13.25 -3.37 -6.20
N SER A 170 13.72 -3.88 -7.34
CA SER A 170 12.89 -4.12 -8.50
C SER A 170 11.74 -5.13 -8.28
N ASP A 171 11.87 -6.04 -7.32
CA ASP A 171 10.86 -7.09 -7.10
C ASP A 171 9.73 -6.62 -6.20
N ALA A 172 10.00 -5.86 -5.13
CA ALA A 172 8.98 -5.24 -4.30
C ALA A 172 8.17 -4.19 -5.08
N VAL A 173 8.87 -3.34 -5.86
CA VAL A 173 8.22 -2.33 -6.71
C VAL A 173 7.23 -2.97 -7.68
N LYS A 174 7.60 -4.05 -8.37
CA LYS A 174 6.69 -4.75 -9.31
C LYS A 174 5.48 -5.36 -8.64
N LYS A 175 5.62 -5.89 -7.43
CA LYS A 175 4.52 -6.50 -6.67
C LYS A 175 3.55 -5.48 -6.09
N TYR A 176 4.06 -4.32 -5.72
CA TYR A 176 3.28 -3.32 -4.99
C TYR A 176 3.19 -1.98 -5.74
N VAL A 177 3.35 -2.02 -7.07
CA VAL A 177 3.08 -0.84 -7.92
C VAL A 177 1.60 -0.48 -7.84
N ASN A 178 1.33 0.80 -7.61
CA ASN A 178 -0.02 1.36 -7.63
C ASN A 178 -0.47 1.60 -9.06
N VAL A 179 -1.69 1.14 -9.36
CA VAL A 179 -2.23 1.06 -10.71
C VAL A 179 -3.47 1.94 -10.89
N ILE A 180 -3.76 2.28 -12.13
CA ILE A 180 -5.10 2.70 -12.53
C ILE A 180 -5.89 1.43 -12.78
N ALA A 181 -6.83 1.11 -11.88
CA ALA A 181 -7.72 -0.03 -12.04
C ALA A 181 -9.02 0.39 -12.71
N VAL A 182 -9.46 -0.43 -13.65
CA VAL A 182 -10.72 -0.27 -14.38
C VAL A 182 -11.49 -1.59 -14.40
N LYS A 183 -12.78 -1.54 -14.70
CA LYS A 183 -13.53 -2.77 -15.00
C LYS A 183 -13.02 -3.40 -16.29
N GLU A 184 -12.91 -4.73 -16.32
CA GLU A 184 -12.49 -5.50 -17.49
C GLU A 184 -13.24 -5.06 -18.76
N GLY A 185 -12.50 -4.82 -19.84
CA GLY A 185 -12.99 -4.31 -21.11
C GLY A 185 -12.88 -2.79 -21.26
N ASN A 186 -12.61 -2.04 -20.19
CA ASN A 186 -12.45 -0.59 -20.21
C ASN A 186 -10.99 -0.12 -20.30
N GLU A 187 -10.02 -1.01 -20.20
CA GLU A 187 -8.58 -0.69 -20.24
C GLU A 187 -8.13 0.02 -21.53
N ASN A 188 -8.90 -0.17 -22.62
CA ASN A 188 -8.65 0.47 -23.90
C ASN A 188 -9.46 1.75 -24.15
N ASN A 189 -10.24 2.23 -23.18
CA ASN A 189 -10.98 3.47 -23.29
C ASN A 189 -10.02 4.67 -23.49
N GLU A 190 -10.33 5.55 -24.43
CA GLU A 190 -9.47 6.69 -24.78
C GLU A 190 -9.28 7.70 -23.64
N GLY A 191 -10.27 7.86 -22.77
CA GLY A 191 -10.18 8.68 -21.56
C GLY A 191 -9.22 8.06 -20.53
N ILE A 192 -9.28 6.74 -20.37
CA ILE A 192 -8.38 5.99 -19.47
C ILE A 192 -6.94 6.05 -19.97
N LYS A 193 -6.71 5.81 -21.28
CA LYS A 193 -5.38 5.97 -21.87
C LYS A 193 -4.82 7.38 -21.68
N ALA A 194 -5.66 8.40 -21.88
CA ALA A 194 -5.28 9.79 -21.67
C ALA A 194 -4.92 10.06 -20.19
N LEU A 195 -5.65 9.44 -19.22
CA LEU A 195 -5.36 9.56 -17.80
C LEU A 195 -3.99 8.93 -17.46
N VAL A 196 -3.75 7.69 -17.89
CA VAL A 196 -2.49 7.00 -17.67
C VAL A 196 -1.31 7.78 -18.27
N GLU A 197 -1.45 8.27 -19.52
CA GLU A 197 -0.40 9.08 -20.17
C GLU A 197 -0.09 10.36 -19.40
N VAL A 198 -1.12 11.05 -18.86
CA VAL A 198 -0.93 12.25 -18.05
C VAL A 198 -0.21 11.91 -16.74
N LEU A 199 -0.64 10.86 -16.04
CA LEU A 199 -0.03 10.45 -14.76
C LEU A 199 1.42 9.97 -14.92
N LYS A 200 1.78 9.38 -16.06
CA LYS A 200 3.16 8.96 -16.39
C LYS A 200 4.01 10.08 -17.02
N SER A 201 3.48 11.29 -17.14
CA SER A 201 4.23 12.43 -17.72
C SER A 201 5.37 12.88 -16.81
N GLU A 202 6.43 13.45 -17.43
CA GLU A 202 7.57 14.02 -16.69
C GLU A 202 7.14 15.14 -15.72
N GLU A 203 6.07 15.88 -16.04
CA GLU A 203 5.49 16.91 -15.16
C GLU A 203 4.97 16.27 -13.86
N ILE A 204 4.22 15.16 -13.96
CA ILE A 204 3.68 14.45 -12.79
C ILE A 204 4.78 13.74 -12.03
N LYS A 205 5.74 13.09 -12.69
CA LYS A 205 6.91 12.49 -12.03
C LYS A 205 7.68 13.52 -11.20
N LYS A 206 7.92 14.69 -11.80
CA LYS A 206 8.56 15.80 -11.08
C LYS A 206 7.73 16.26 -9.89
N PHE A 207 6.42 16.40 -10.05
CA PHE A 207 5.51 16.75 -8.96
C PHE A 207 5.58 15.73 -7.82
N ILE A 208 5.55 14.43 -8.13
CA ILE A 208 5.67 13.36 -7.14
C ILE A 208 6.99 13.48 -6.37
N ASN A 209 8.11 13.60 -7.08
CA ASN A 209 9.43 13.70 -6.47
C ASN A 209 9.58 14.94 -5.57
N ASP A 210 9.11 16.09 -6.05
CA ASP A 210 9.20 17.36 -5.30
C ASP A 210 8.28 17.37 -4.06
N THR A 211 7.11 16.75 -4.17
CA THR A 211 6.06 16.79 -3.13
C THR A 211 6.29 15.74 -2.05
N TYR A 212 6.58 14.49 -2.45
CA TYR A 212 6.57 13.35 -1.54
C TYR A 212 7.96 12.90 -1.09
N GLN A 213 9.03 13.41 -1.70
CA GLN A 213 10.42 13.25 -1.26
C GLN A 213 10.82 11.81 -0.92
N GLY A 214 10.37 10.85 -1.73
CA GLY A 214 10.67 9.42 -1.57
C GLY A 214 9.59 8.60 -0.85
N SER A 215 8.58 9.22 -0.23
CA SER A 215 7.41 8.49 0.30
C SER A 215 6.47 7.99 -0.80
N VAL A 216 6.56 8.57 -1.98
CA VAL A 216 5.94 8.10 -3.22
C VAL A 216 7.01 8.14 -4.30
N VAL A 217 7.16 7.05 -5.04
CA VAL A 217 8.21 6.90 -6.07
C VAL A 217 7.56 6.64 -7.41
N PRO A 218 7.78 7.47 -8.45
CA PRO A 218 7.25 7.21 -9.78
C PRO A 218 7.71 5.86 -10.32
N TYR A 219 6.85 5.12 -10.98
CA TYR A 219 7.20 3.85 -11.62
C TYR A 219 7.83 4.12 -13.00
N GLU A 220 9.01 3.52 -13.22
CA GLU A 220 9.82 3.73 -14.43
C GLU A 220 9.81 2.51 -15.39
N GLY A 221 8.97 1.49 -15.09
CA GLY A 221 8.88 0.27 -15.87
C GLY A 221 7.99 0.37 -17.11
#